data_3baaf786ad5481eef308a8466f956406
#
_entry.id   3baaf786ad5481eef308a8466f956406
#
_cell.length_a   1.000
_cell.length_b   1.000
_cell.length_c   1.000
_cell.angle_alpha   90.00
_cell.angle_beta   90.00
_cell.angle_gamma   90.00
#
_symmetry.space_group_name_H-M   'P 1'
#
loop_
_entity.id
_entity.type
_entity.pdbx_description
1 polymer ?
#
loop_
_entity_poly.entity_id
_entity_poly.type
_entity_poly.pdbx_seq_one_letter_code
_entity_poly.pdbx_strand_id
1 'polypeptide(L)'
;AYGVQVLVELLSCADVLERDDNSRYRLTKTGECLIYDAMTEVNLNFSNDVNYNALKHTHEAIRDGKPCGLKVFDPRWRTIYPHLKDLPDEAKTSWFAFDHFHSDTAFRAALNLLKDRPIEHFFDIGGNTGRFTKMALNTWTQATATIVDLPEQLQLMRANPELTIKEQNRISGFAINWLNFDAQLNTDKKADLIWMSQFLDCFSRKEAISILMRAKEALKEGGEIAILEPLWDEQRNTTSALSLTATSLYFTVLANGNSRFFAKNELIDIINEAGLKVVDVQNNLGISHSLYLCQIA
;
A
#
# COMPACT_ATOMS: atom_id res chain seq x y z
N ALA A 1 7.21 -41.60 9.47
CA ALA A 1 7.38 -42.09 10.78
C ALA A 1 7.64 -40.97 11.80
N TYR A 2 8.80 -40.88 12.46
CA TYR A 2 9.01 -39.95 13.58
C TYR A 2 8.71 -38.48 13.27
N GLY A 3 9.26 -37.95 12.18
CA GLY A 3 9.06 -36.54 11.80
C GLY A 3 7.58 -36.19 11.50
N VAL A 4 6.85 -37.11 10.89
CA VAL A 4 5.39 -36.91 10.67
C VAL A 4 4.65 -36.85 11.99
N GLN A 5 5.01 -37.70 12.95
CA GLN A 5 4.36 -37.70 14.27
C GLN A 5 4.62 -36.38 15.01
N VAL A 6 5.84 -35.87 15.02
CA VAL A 6 6.17 -34.56 15.60
C VAL A 6 5.33 -33.44 14.99
N LEU A 7 5.19 -33.42 13.65
CA LEU A 7 4.41 -32.39 12.95
C LEU A 7 2.92 -32.47 13.31
N VAL A 8 2.30 -33.67 13.26
CA VAL A 8 0.86 -33.80 13.55
C VAL A 8 0.55 -33.51 15.02
N GLU A 9 1.42 -33.88 15.96
CA GLU A 9 1.28 -33.55 17.38
C GLU A 9 1.35 -32.03 17.59
N LEU A 10 2.35 -31.35 17.00
CA LEU A 10 2.49 -29.90 17.07
C LEU A 10 1.27 -29.19 16.47
N LEU A 11 0.86 -29.59 15.26
CA LEU A 11 -0.28 -28.99 14.57
C LEU A 11 -1.61 -29.26 15.29
N SER A 12 -1.74 -30.41 15.99
CA SER A 12 -2.91 -30.68 16.84
C SER A 12 -2.93 -29.79 18.08
N CYS A 13 -1.80 -29.57 18.71
CA CYS A 13 -1.69 -28.63 19.84
C CYS A 13 -1.94 -27.17 19.42
N ALA A 14 -1.63 -26.82 18.17
CA ALA A 14 -1.88 -25.51 17.59
C ALA A 14 -3.31 -25.33 17.03
N ASP A 15 -4.21 -26.28 17.25
CA ASP A 15 -5.57 -26.29 16.73
C ASP A 15 -5.65 -26.19 15.18
N VAL A 16 -4.64 -26.70 14.49
CA VAL A 16 -4.61 -26.80 13.02
C VAL A 16 -5.16 -28.16 12.55
N LEU A 17 -4.85 -29.20 13.30
CA LEU A 17 -5.34 -30.55 13.07
C LEU A 17 -6.15 -31.07 14.25
N GLU A 18 -7.16 -31.87 13.97
CA GLU A 18 -7.85 -32.66 14.99
C GLU A 18 -7.83 -34.13 14.59
N ARG A 19 -7.87 -35.00 15.62
CA ARG A 19 -7.88 -36.46 15.43
C ARG A 19 -9.29 -36.99 15.62
N ASP A 20 -9.82 -37.77 14.67
CA ASP A 20 -11.11 -38.43 14.77
C ASP A 20 -11.04 -39.71 15.60
N ASP A 21 -12.21 -40.29 15.90
CA ASP A 21 -12.34 -41.52 16.68
C ASP A 21 -11.66 -42.74 16.01
N ASN A 22 -11.43 -42.66 14.71
CA ASN A 22 -10.73 -43.69 13.93
C ASN A 22 -9.22 -43.44 13.83
N SER A 23 -8.71 -42.52 14.64
CA SER A 23 -7.28 -42.14 14.67
C SER A 23 -6.75 -41.50 13.40
N ARG A 24 -7.64 -40.93 12.57
CA ARG A 24 -7.27 -40.17 11.36
C ARG A 24 -7.22 -38.68 11.69
N TYR A 25 -6.32 -37.96 11.04
CA TYR A 25 -6.22 -36.51 11.18
C TYR A 25 -7.01 -35.79 10.10
N ARG A 26 -7.64 -34.70 10.47
CA ARG A 26 -8.32 -33.77 9.55
C ARG A 26 -7.99 -32.32 9.93
N LEU A 27 -8.17 -31.40 9.00
CA LEU A 27 -8.05 -29.97 9.29
C LEU A 27 -9.20 -29.54 10.23
N THR A 28 -8.84 -28.70 11.19
CA THR A 28 -9.81 -27.88 11.91
C THR A 28 -10.21 -26.68 11.03
N LYS A 29 -11.14 -25.86 11.51
CA LYS A 29 -11.47 -24.61 10.84
C LYS A 29 -10.26 -23.66 10.76
N THR A 30 -9.41 -23.62 11.79
CA THR A 30 -8.14 -22.90 11.76
C THR A 30 -7.21 -23.44 10.67
N GLY A 31 -7.09 -24.76 10.57
CA GLY A 31 -6.31 -25.42 9.52
C GLY A 31 -6.82 -25.14 8.11
N GLU A 32 -8.15 -25.13 7.92
CA GLU A 32 -8.77 -24.75 6.65
C GLU A 32 -8.46 -23.31 6.27
N CYS A 33 -8.54 -22.37 7.23
CA CYS A 33 -8.16 -20.96 6.99
C CYS A 33 -6.70 -20.82 6.58
N LEU A 34 -5.78 -21.53 7.23
CA LEU A 34 -4.35 -21.48 6.90
C LEU A 34 -4.05 -21.96 5.47
N ILE A 35 -4.88 -22.84 4.91
CA ILE A 35 -4.62 -23.45 3.59
C ILE A 35 -5.46 -22.82 2.48
N TYR A 36 -6.71 -22.40 2.78
CA TYR A 36 -7.68 -22.04 1.75
C TYR A 36 -8.14 -20.57 1.80
N ASP A 37 -7.81 -19.82 2.87
CA ASP A 37 -8.20 -18.42 2.95
C ASP A 37 -7.15 -17.53 2.26
N ALA A 38 -7.58 -16.86 1.19
CA ALA A 38 -6.71 -16.05 0.36
C ALA A 38 -6.05 -14.88 1.12
N MET A 39 -6.74 -14.29 2.12
CA MET A 39 -6.13 -13.24 2.95
C MET A 39 -5.02 -13.82 3.84
N THR A 40 -5.25 -14.98 4.41
CA THR A 40 -4.24 -15.69 5.21
C THR A 40 -3.03 -16.05 4.35
N GLU A 41 -3.25 -16.57 3.14
CA GLU A 41 -2.19 -16.93 2.20
C GLU A 41 -1.28 -15.73 1.87
N VAL A 42 -1.86 -14.61 1.42
CA VAL A 42 -1.06 -13.44 1.04
C VAL A 42 -0.32 -12.84 2.24
N ASN A 43 -0.93 -12.83 3.43
CA ASN A 43 -0.30 -12.33 4.64
C ASN A 43 0.85 -13.22 5.12
N LEU A 44 0.68 -14.54 5.05
CA LEU A 44 1.73 -15.51 5.41
C LEU A 44 2.90 -15.42 4.44
N ASN A 45 2.64 -15.40 3.13
CA ASN A 45 3.68 -15.31 2.11
C ASN A 45 4.45 -13.99 2.24
N PHE A 46 3.78 -12.85 2.38
CA PHE A 46 4.43 -11.56 2.64
C PHE A 46 5.27 -11.58 3.92
N SER A 47 4.75 -12.18 4.98
CA SER A 47 5.48 -12.30 6.24
C SER A 47 6.72 -13.19 6.12
N ASN A 48 6.62 -14.32 5.43
CA ASN A 48 7.70 -15.28 5.26
C ASN A 48 8.78 -14.78 4.28
N ASP A 49 8.37 -14.38 3.08
CA ASP A 49 9.28 -14.16 1.96
C ASP A 49 9.93 -12.77 2.01
N VAL A 50 9.21 -11.79 2.57
CA VAL A 50 9.68 -10.40 2.62
C VAL A 50 10.22 -10.05 4.02
N ASN A 51 9.46 -10.37 5.09
CA ASN A 51 9.70 -9.78 6.40
C ASN A 51 10.52 -10.65 7.35
N TYR A 52 10.35 -11.97 7.35
CA TYR A 52 10.82 -12.86 8.41
C TYR A 52 12.32 -12.71 8.75
N ASN A 53 13.17 -12.71 7.74
CA ASN A 53 14.61 -12.55 7.96
C ASN A 53 15.00 -11.10 8.28
N ALA A 54 14.31 -10.14 7.70
CA ALA A 54 14.57 -8.73 7.91
C ALA A 54 14.20 -8.26 9.32
N LEU A 55 13.12 -8.79 9.90
CA LEU A 55 12.66 -8.45 11.26
C LEU A 55 13.66 -8.78 12.36
N LYS A 56 14.65 -9.64 12.12
CA LYS A 56 15.78 -9.87 13.04
C LYS A 56 16.58 -8.59 13.30
N HIS A 57 16.48 -7.59 12.43
CA HIS A 57 17.16 -6.30 12.51
C HIS A 57 16.28 -5.17 13.07
N THR A 58 15.12 -5.50 13.67
CA THR A 58 14.18 -4.51 14.23
C THR A 58 14.85 -3.61 15.27
N HIS A 59 15.65 -4.17 16.18
CA HIS A 59 16.36 -3.39 17.19
C HIS A 59 17.31 -2.35 16.56
N GLU A 60 18.08 -2.77 15.55
CA GLU A 60 19.00 -1.88 14.84
C GLU A 60 18.22 -0.78 14.11
N ALA A 61 17.12 -1.13 13.42
CA ALA A 61 16.30 -0.19 12.67
C ALA A 61 15.67 0.89 13.56
N ILE A 62 15.14 0.50 14.73
CA ILE A 62 14.57 1.45 15.69
C ILE A 62 15.64 2.38 16.27
N ARG A 63 16.81 1.83 16.64
CA ARG A 63 17.91 2.62 17.20
C ARG A 63 18.47 3.64 16.20
N ASP A 64 18.62 3.22 14.93
CA ASP A 64 19.36 3.99 13.93
C ASP A 64 18.42 4.83 13.03
N GLY A 65 17.10 4.66 13.11
CA GLY A 65 16.10 5.32 12.26
C GLY A 65 16.31 5.01 10.78
N LYS A 66 16.71 3.76 10.46
CA LYS A 66 17.04 3.31 9.09
C LYS A 66 16.50 1.92 8.84
N PRO A 67 16.20 1.55 7.58
CA PRO A 67 15.66 0.25 7.25
C PRO A 67 16.77 -0.82 7.25
N CYS A 68 17.30 -1.14 8.43
CA CYS A 68 18.46 -2.02 8.61
C CYS A 68 18.22 -3.46 8.14
N GLY A 69 16.96 -3.88 7.98
CA GLY A 69 16.59 -5.18 7.45
C GLY A 69 16.84 -5.34 5.96
N LEU A 70 16.95 -4.24 5.20
CA LEU A 70 17.25 -4.28 3.76
C LEU A 70 18.53 -5.04 3.43
N LYS A 71 19.48 -5.11 4.36
CA LYS A 71 20.74 -5.83 4.16
C LYS A 71 20.56 -7.33 3.92
N VAL A 72 19.39 -7.90 4.17
CA VAL A 72 19.08 -9.31 3.84
C VAL A 72 18.91 -9.50 2.33
N PHE A 73 18.56 -8.44 1.61
CA PHE A 73 18.48 -8.40 0.15
C PHE A 73 19.76 -7.79 -0.44
N ASP A 74 20.05 -6.53 -0.11
CA ASP A 74 21.27 -5.84 -0.52
C ASP A 74 21.66 -4.75 0.50
N PRO A 75 22.87 -4.78 1.08
CA PRO A 75 23.31 -3.79 2.07
C PRO A 75 23.50 -2.36 1.51
N ARG A 76 23.46 -2.19 0.20
CA ARG A 76 23.60 -0.88 -0.46
C ARG A 76 22.26 -0.14 -0.57
N TRP A 77 21.14 -0.84 -0.46
CA TRP A 77 19.81 -0.23 -0.59
C TRP A 77 19.54 0.71 0.58
N ARG A 78 18.88 1.82 0.27
CA ARG A 78 18.50 2.85 1.26
C ARG A 78 17.02 2.81 1.57
N THR A 79 16.22 2.38 0.62
CA THR A 79 14.78 2.11 0.73
C THR A 79 14.46 0.95 -0.20
N ILE A 80 13.34 0.26 0.01
CA ILE A 80 12.95 -0.88 -0.81
C ILE A 80 12.36 -0.45 -2.17
N TYR A 81 11.69 0.70 -2.23
CA TYR A 81 10.82 1.09 -3.35
C TYR A 81 11.50 1.16 -4.73
N PRO A 82 12.71 1.73 -4.90
CA PRO A 82 13.40 1.70 -6.19
C PRO A 82 13.80 0.30 -6.64
N HIS A 83 13.82 -0.65 -5.70
CA HIS A 83 14.38 -1.99 -5.88
C HIS A 83 13.33 -3.11 -5.89
N LEU A 84 12.05 -2.79 -5.94
CA LEU A 84 10.99 -3.82 -5.96
C LEU A 84 11.16 -4.82 -7.11
N LYS A 85 11.62 -4.37 -8.28
CA LYS A 85 11.93 -5.23 -9.42
C LYS A 85 13.14 -6.15 -9.19
N ASP A 86 14.05 -5.75 -8.32
CA ASP A 86 15.32 -6.42 -8.04
C ASP A 86 15.23 -7.41 -6.87
N LEU A 87 14.07 -7.48 -6.21
CA LEU A 87 13.79 -8.48 -5.17
C LEU A 87 13.87 -9.90 -5.76
N PRO A 88 14.27 -10.90 -4.95
CA PRO A 88 14.10 -12.31 -5.31
C PRO A 88 12.66 -12.59 -5.77
N ASP A 89 12.49 -13.49 -6.74
CA ASP A 89 11.18 -13.68 -7.40
C ASP A 89 10.05 -14.04 -6.41
N GLU A 90 10.33 -14.84 -5.40
CA GLU A 90 9.36 -15.19 -4.35
C GLU A 90 8.97 -13.95 -3.54
N ALA A 91 9.95 -13.19 -3.04
CA ALA A 91 9.69 -11.97 -2.26
C ALA A 91 8.95 -10.91 -3.11
N LYS A 92 9.32 -10.76 -4.38
CA LYS A 92 8.64 -9.85 -5.31
C LYS A 92 7.19 -10.26 -5.53
N THR A 93 6.94 -11.54 -5.81
CA THR A 93 5.59 -12.07 -6.00
C THR A 93 4.73 -11.85 -4.76
N SER A 94 5.26 -12.17 -3.57
CA SER A 94 4.55 -12.03 -2.31
C SER A 94 4.29 -10.56 -1.95
N TRP A 95 5.22 -9.66 -2.26
CA TRP A 95 5.05 -8.22 -2.04
C TRP A 95 3.89 -7.65 -2.88
N PHE A 96 3.89 -7.92 -4.19
CA PHE A 96 2.83 -7.43 -5.07
C PHE A 96 1.48 -8.11 -4.80
N ALA A 97 1.46 -9.40 -4.46
CA ALA A 97 0.23 -10.09 -4.10
C ALA A 97 -0.42 -9.50 -2.84
N PHE A 98 0.39 -9.17 -1.82
CA PHE A 98 -0.05 -8.50 -0.61
C PHE A 98 -0.63 -7.10 -0.91
N ASP A 99 0.12 -6.27 -1.61
CA ASP A 99 -0.29 -4.92 -2.00
C ASP A 99 -1.63 -4.93 -2.76
N HIS A 100 -1.72 -5.74 -3.80
CA HIS A 100 -2.92 -5.84 -4.64
C HIS A 100 -4.14 -6.41 -3.88
N PHE A 101 -3.95 -7.41 -3.03
CA PHE A 101 -5.03 -8.02 -2.27
C PHE A 101 -5.70 -6.99 -1.35
N HIS A 102 -4.89 -6.21 -0.65
CA HIS A 102 -5.38 -5.23 0.30
C HIS A 102 -5.96 -3.98 -0.37
N SER A 103 -5.43 -3.56 -1.51
CA SER A 103 -5.84 -2.32 -2.19
C SER A 103 -7.08 -2.47 -3.08
N ASP A 104 -7.22 -3.56 -3.84
CA ASP A 104 -8.22 -3.72 -4.91
C ASP A 104 -9.67 -3.49 -4.51
N THR A 105 -10.05 -4.00 -3.34
CA THR A 105 -11.43 -3.85 -2.84
C THR A 105 -11.70 -2.42 -2.39
N ALA A 106 -10.69 -1.74 -1.84
CA ALA A 106 -10.78 -0.34 -1.45
C ALA A 106 -10.84 0.58 -2.67
N PHE A 107 -10.06 0.31 -3.73
CA PHE A 107 -10.13 1.04 -5.00
C PHE A 107 -11.53 1.01 -5.61
N ARG A 108 -12.13 -0.18 -5.70
CA ARG A 108 -13.51 -0.33 -6.21
C ARG A 108 -14.53 0.44 -5.37
N ALA A 109 -14.40 0.36 -4.05
CA ALA A 109 -15.30 1.07 -3.14
C ALA A 109 -15.16 2.59 -3.28
N ALA A 110 -13.93 3.11 -3.32
CA ALA A 110 -13.66 4.53 -3.50
C ALA A 110 -14.15 5.04 -4.87
N LEU A 111 -13.88 4.31 -5.96
CA LEU A 111 -14.35 4.69 -7.30
C LEU A 111 -15.87 4.72 -7.39
N ASN A 112 -16.60 3.82 -6.70
CA ASN A 112 -18.04 3.87 -6.63
C ASN A 112 -18.58 5.14 -5.95
N LEU A 113 -17.86 5.68 -4.97
CA LEU A 113 -18.20 6.95 -4.32
C LEU A 113 -17.88 8.17 -5.21
N LEU A 114 -16.84 8.05 -6.04
CA LEU A 114 -16.34 9.17 -6.85
C LEU A 114 -16.82 9.17 -8.31
N LYS A 115 -17.52 8.12 -8.76
CA LYS A 115 -17.84 7.87 -10.19
C LYS A 115 -18.60 9.01 -10.89
N ASP A 116 -19.46 9.72 -10.16
CA ASP A 116 -20.30 10.79 -10.70
C ASP A 116 -19.60 12.16 -10.72
N ARG A 117 -18.32 12.22 -10.29
CA ARG A 117 -17.52 13.44 -10.36
C ARG A 117 -17.05 13.72 -11.79
N PRO A 118 -17.04 14.98 -12.23
CA PRO A 118 -16.63 15.37 -13.58
C PRO A 118 -15.09 15.41 -13.68
N ILE A 119 -14.45 14.24 -13.74
CA ILE A 119 -12.99 14.10 -13.83
C ILE A 119 -12.57 14.05 -15.31
N GLU A 120 -11.84 15.07 -15.76
CA GLU A 120 -11.21 15.11 -17.08
C GLU A 120 -9.75 14.65 -17.03
N HIS A 121 -9.06 15.03 -15.94
CA HIS A 121 -7.67 14.64 -15.70
C HIS A 121 -7.42 14.38 -14.23
N PHE A 122 -6.74 13.26 -13.93
CA PHE A 122 -6.33 12.98 -12.56
C PHE A 122 -4.85 12.58 -12.49
N PHE A 123 -4.24 12.83 -11.32
CA PHE A 123 -2.92 12.30 -10.99
C PHE A 123 -3.06 11.12 -10.05
N ASP A 124 -2.31 10.05 -10.34
CA ASP A 124 -2.15 8.86 -9.52
C ASP A 124 -0.75 8.90 -8.93
N ILE A 125 -0.62 9.44 -7.70
CA ILE A 125 0.66 9.61 -7.03
C ILE A 125 1.01 8.31 -6.29
N GLY A 126 2.18 7.74 -6.61
CA GLY A 126 2.55 6.41 -6.18
C GLY A 126 1.79 5.32 -6.94
N GLY A 127 1.39 5.59 -8.18
CA GLY A 127 0.52 4.72 -8.97
C GLY A 127 1.13 3.38 -9.38
N ASN A 128 2.42 3.15 -9.07
CA ASN A 128 3.12 1.88 -9.24
C ASN A 128 2.90 1.29 -10.64
N THR A 129 2.31 0.10 -10.75
CA THR A 129 2.02 -0.58 -12.03
C THR A 129 0.80 -0.03 -12.77
N GLY A 130 0.13 1.00 -12.26
CA GLY A 130 -1.06 1.63 -12.86
C GLY A 130 -2.37 0.90 -12.56
N ARG A 131 -2.43 0.11 -11.49
CA ARG A 131 -3.59 -0.71 -11.16
C ARG A 131 -4.82 0.13 -10.81
N PHE A 132 -4.69 1.14 -9.94
CA PHE A 132 -5.77 2.09 -9.69
C PHE A 132 -6.14 2.87 -10.96
N THR A 133 -5.13 3.41 -11.66
CA THR A 133 -5.33 4.18 -12.91
C THR A 133 -6.16 3.40 -13.92
N LYS A 134 -5.90 2.09 -14.11
CA LYS A 134 -6.71 1.23 -15.00
C LYS A 134 -8.18 1.20 -14.59
N MET A 135 -8.48 0.98 -13.31
CA MET A 135 -9.86 0.96 -12.80
C MET A 135 -10.54 2.33 -12.94
N ALA A 136 -9.82 3.40 -12.63
CA ALA A 136 -10.29 4.78 -12.73
C ALA A 136 -10.61 5.18 -14.17
N LEU A 137 -9.77 4.82 -15.15
CA LEU A 137 -10.01 5.06 -16.56
C LEU A 137 -11.23 4.28 -17.12
N ASN A 138 -11.58 3.16 -16.52
CA ASN A 138 -12.81 2.43 -16.87
C ASN A 138 -14.05 3.06 -16.22
N THR A 139 -13.90 3.74 -15.10
CA THR A 139 -14.97 4.51 -14.44
C THR A 139 -15.19 5.85 -15.16
N TRP A 140 -14.13 6.62 -15.37
CA TRP A 140 -14.14 7.89 -16.09
C TRP A 140 -13.65 7.72 -17.53
N THR A 141 -14.56 7.27 -18.40
CA THR A 141 -14.23 6.76 -19.74
C THR A 141 -13.61 7.80 -20.67
N GLN A 142 -13.75 9.10 -20.38
CA GLN A 142 -13.17 10.20 -21.17
C GLN A 142 -11.95 10.84 -20.48
N ALA A 143 -11.67 10.50 -19.23
CA ALA A 143 -10.56 11.06 -18.48
C ALA A 143 -9.19 10.62 -19.02
N THR A 144 -8.19 11.42 -18.74
CA THR A 144 -6.76 11.08 -18.89
C THR A 144 -6.10 11.04 -17.52
N ALA A 145 -4.99 10.33 -17.41
CA ALA A 145 -4.25 10.18 -16.17
C ALA A 145 -2.77 10.55 -16.34
N THR A 146 -2.17 11.04 -15.26
CA THR A 146 -0.71 11.08 -15.12
C THR A 146 -0.31 10.27 -13.89
N ILE A 147 0.41 9.18 -14.10
CA ILE A 147 1.01 8.43 -13.01
C ILE A 147 2.30 9.14 -12.60
N VAL A 148 2.38 9.47 -11.32
CA VAL A 148 3.50 10.22 -10.71
C VAL A 148 4.24 9.30 -9.77
N ASP A 149 5.41 8.82 -10.17
CA ASP A 149 6.18 7.82 -9.43
C ASP A 149 7.68 7.91 -9.71
N LEU A 150 8.46 7.02 -9.08
CA LEU A 150 9.87 6.85 -9.39
C LEU A 150 10.07 6.37 -10.84
N PRO A 151 11.20 6.72 -11.48
CA PRO A 151 11.48 6.28 -12.86
C PRO A 151 11.37 4.78 -13.06
N GLU A 152 11.79 3.99 -12.07
CA GLU A 152 11.76 2.52 -12.08
C GLU A 152 10.31 1.99 -12.10
N GLN A 153 9.42 2.59 -11.32
CA GLN A 153 8.01 2.22 -11.28
C GLN A 153 7.30 2.59 -12.58
N LEU A 154 7.60 3.76 -13.15
CA LEU A 154 7.07 4.14 -14.47
C LEU A 154 7.53 3.19 -15.59
N GLN A 155 8.72 2.58 -15.48
CA GLN A 155 9.15 1.53 -16.42
C GLN A 155 8.29 0.26 -16.27
N LEU A 156 8.00 -0.16 -15.02
CA LEU A 156 7.12 -1.30 -14.75
C LEU A 156 5.69 -1.05 -15.27
N MET A 157 5.16 0.15 -15.03
CA MET A 157 3.84 0.55 -15.54
C MET A 157 3.77 0.46 -17.07
N ARG A 158 4.78 0.99 -17.79
CA ARG A 158 4.81 0.93 -19.26
C ARG A 158 4.92 -0.50 -19.81
N ALA A 159 5.55 -1.39 -19.05
CA ALA A 159 5.69 -2.80 -19.39
C ALA A 159 4.51 -3.67 -18.92
N ASN A 160 3.53 -3.09 -18.23
CA ASN A 160 2.41 -3.83 -17.65
C ASN A 160 1.48 -4.38 -18.77
N PRO A 161 1.41 -5.72 -18.95
CA PRO A 161 0.59 -6.33 -20.00
C PRO A 161 -0.92 -6.22 -19.74
N GLU A 162 -1.31 -5.86 -18.54
CA GLU A 162 -2.71 -5.66 -18.17
C GLU A 162 -3.28 -4.34 -18.71
N LEU A 163 -2.43 -3.36 -19.07
CA LEU A 163 -2.84 -2.10 -19.67
C LEU A 163 -3.01 -2.27 -21.17
N THR A 164 -4.23 -2.13 -21.66
CA THR A 164 -4.53 -2.14 -23.09
C THR A 164 -3.92 -0.90 -23.78
N ILE A 165 -3.69 -0.97 -25.10
CA ILE A 165 -3.24 0.18 -25.90
C ILE A 165 -4.14 1.39 -25.73
N LYS A 166 -5.46 1.18 -25.62
CA LYS A 166 -6.43 2.26 -25.41
C LYS A 166 -6.23 2.96 -24.06
N GLU A 167 -5.94 2.21 -23.01
CA GLU A 167 -5.63 2.76 -21.69
C GLU A 167 -4.28 3.46 -21.70
N GLN A 168 -3.24 2.83 -22.27
CA GLN A 168 -1.89 3.41 -22.38
C GLN A 168 -1.89 4.77 -23.10
N ASN A 169 -2.71 4.95 -24.15
CA ASN A 169 -2.84 6.21 -24.86
C ASN A 169 -3.47 7.35 -24.02
N ARG A 170 -4.08 7.01 -22.89
CA ARG A 170 -4.70 7.95 -21.94
C ARG A 170 -3.85 8.18 -20.69
N ILE A 171 -2.72 7.49 -20.57
CA ILE A 171 -1.82 7.55 -19.44
C ILE A 171 -0.52 8.24 -19.83
N SER A 172 -0.12 9.22 -19.06
CA SER A 172 1.23 9.80 -19.07
C SER A 172 1.96 9.45 -17.78
N GLY A 173 3.28 9.51 -17.79
CA GLY A 173 4.11 9.30 -16.62
C GLY A 173 4.91 10.55 -16.28
N PHE A 174 4.98 10.91 -15.01
CA PHE A 174 5.84 11.97 -14.50
C PHE A 174 6.78 11.39 -13.44
N ALA A 175 8.08 11.44 -13.71
CA ALA A 175 9.10 10.90 -12.81
C ALA A 175 9.45 11.89 -11.70
N ILE A 176 9.28 11.51 -10.45
CA ILE A 176 9.65 12.31 -9.29
C ILE A 176 10.14 11.42 -8.15
N ASN A 177 11.16 11.87 -7.43
CA ASN A 177 11.53 11.34 -6.13
C ASN A 177 11.03 12.31 -5.05
N TRP A 178 9.96 11.93 -4.36
CA TRP A 178 9.32 12.75 -3.34
C TRP A 178 10.18 12.98 -2.09
N LEU A 179 11.21 12.13 -1.85
CA LEU A 179 12.20 12.34 -0.79
C LEU A 179 13.16 13.51 -1.11
N ASN A 180 13.24 13.95 -2.36
CA ASN A 180 13.89 15.19 -2.72
C ASN A 180 12.93 16.36 -2.47
N PHE A 181 13.14 17.13 -1.42
CA PHE A 181 12.28 18.25 -1.03
C PHE A 181 12.26 19.41 -2.05
N ASP A 182 13.26 19.51 -2.91
CA ASP A 182 13.34 20.53 -3.97
C ASP A 182 12.60 20.10 -5.25
N ALA A 183 12.24 18.82 -5.37
CA ALA A 183 11.52 18.32 -6.52
C ALA A 183 10.09 18.88 -6.56
N GLN A 184 9.68 19.39 -7.72
CA GLN A 184 8.37 20.00 -7.96
C GLN A 184 7.57 19.18 -8.96
N LEU A 185 6.25 19.08 -8.76
CA LEU A 185 5.32 18.49 -9.71
C LEU A 185 4.95 19.51 -10.79
N ASN A 186 5.94 19.87 -11.61
CA ASN A 186 5.77 20.83 -12.71
C ASN A 186 5.22 20.11 -13.94
N THR A 187 3.92 20.16 -14.11
CA THR A 187 3.21 19.56 -15.26
C THR A 187 2.44 20.63 -16.03
N ASP A 188 2.33 20.46 -17.35
CA ASP A 188 1.52 21.36 -18.20
C ASP A 188 0.02 21.25 -17.91
N LYS A 189 -0.41 20.14 -17.30
CA LYS A 189 -1.80 19.87 -16.95
C LYS A 189 -2.02 19.98 -15.45
N LYS A 190 -3.12 20.59 -15.08
CA LYS A 190 -3.65 20.57 -13.72
C LYS A 190 -4.69 19.45 -13.59
N ALA A 191 -4.84 18.90 -12.39
CA ALA A 191 -5.74 17.79 -12.12
C ALA A 191 -7.06 18.25 -11.48
N ASP A 192 -8.16 17.61 -11.86
CA ASP A 192 -9.43 17.69 -11.15
C ASP A 192 -9.36 16.89 -9.84
N LEU A 193 -8.60 15.80 -9.85
CA LEU A 193 -8.38 14.91 -8.73
C LEU A 193 -6.92 14.49 -8.64
N ILE A 194 -6.33 14.59 -7.46
CA ILE A 194 -5.05 13.95 -7.14
C ILE A 194 -5.36 12.77 -6.22
N TRP A 195 -5.00 11.58 -6.66
CA TRP A 195 -5.19 10.34 -5.92
C TRP A 195 -3.88 9.91 -5.24
N MET A 196 -3.97 9.56 -3.96
CA MET A 196 -2.89 8.95 -3.18
C MET A 196 -3.47 7.79 -2.39
N SER A 197 -2.93 6.59 -2.56
CA SER A 197 -3.40 5.40 -1.84
C SER A 197 -2.25 4.56 -1.34
N GLN A 198 -2.25 4.25 -0.03
CA GLN A 198 -1.17 3.51 0.63
C GLN A 198 0.19 4.11 0.24
N PHE A 199 0.23 5.43 0.24
CA PHE A 199 1.36 6.19 -0.25
C PHE A 199 1.97 7.08 0.84
N LEU A 200 1.15 7.84 1.57
CA LEU A 200 1.66 8.73 2.62
C LEU A 200 2.22 7.95 3.81
N ASP A 201 1.69 6.78 4.10
CA ASP A 201 2.19 5.85 5.11
C ASP A 201 3.61 5.32 4.83
N CYS A 202 4.08 5.48 3.59
CA CYS A 202 5.46 5.18 3.18
C CYS A 202 6.46 6.27 3.60
N PHE A 203 6.02 7.39 4.18
CA PHE A 203 6.83 8.56 4.49
C PHE A 203 6.71 8.98 5.96
N SER A 204 7.73 9.67 6.46
CA SER A 204 7.64 10.32 7.75
C SER A 204 6.62 11.47 7.70
N ARG A 205 6.11 11.89 8.88
CA ARG A 205 5.20 13.03 8.99
C ARG A 205 5.67 14.26 8.21
N LYS A 206 6.96 14.63 8.35
CA LYS A 206 7.55 15.79 7.66
C LYS A 206 7.54 15.64 6.15
N GLU A 207 7.88 14.48 5.66
CA GLU A 207 7.87 14.15 4.23
C GLU A 207 6.44 14.16 3.68
N ALA A 208 5.47 13.57 4.38
CA ALA A 208 4.06 13.56 3.99
C ALA A 208 3.49 14.98 3.87
N ILE A 209 3.77 15.89 4.84
CA ILE A 209 3.39 17.29 4.76
C ILE A 209 3.99 17.95 3.51
N SER A 210 5.30 17.77 3.27
CA SER A 210 5.99 18.31 2.11
C SER A 210 5.41 17.79 0.78
N ILE A 211 5.06 16.51 0.71
CA ILE A 211 4.43 15.90 -0.45
C ILE A 211 3.09 16.58 -0.75
N LEU A 212 2.23 16.69 0.24
CA LEU A 212 0.91 17.32 0.09
C LEU A 212 1.00 18.79 -0.31
N MET A 213 1.94 19.54 0.28
CA MET A 213 2.20 20.94 -0.08
C MET A 213 2.59 21.10 -1.55
N ARG A 214 3.41 20.20 -2.08
CA ARG A 214 3.86 20.23 -3.47
C ARG A 214 2.80 19.68 -4.43
N ALA A 215 2.07 18.66 -4.02
CA ALA A 215 1.03 18.04 -4.83
C ALA A 215 -0.16 19.00 -5.07
N LYS A 216 -0.61 19.75 -4.04
CA LYS A 216 -1.74 20.68 -4.17
C LYS A 216 -1.53 21.76 -5.23
N GLU A 217 -0.27 22.13 -5.51
CA GLU A 217 0.06 23.11 -6.55
C GLU A 217 -0.30 22.62 -7.95
N ALA A 218 -0.52 21.33 -8.13
CA ALA A 218 -0.94 20.72 -9.39
C ALA A 218 -2.46 20.56 -9.52
N LEU A 219 -3.27 21.01 -8.54
CA LEU A 219 -4.73 21.01 -8.62
C LEU A 219 -5.25 22.13 -9.54
N LYS A 220 -6.35 21.87 -10.24
CA LYS A 220 -7.22 22.90 -10.81
C LYS A 220 -7.93 23.66 -9.69
N GLU A 221 -8.46 24.83 -9.99
CA GLU A 221 -9.39 25.51 -9.10
C GLU A 221 -10.61 24.62 -8.81
N GLY A 222 -10.94 24.42 -7.54
CA GLY A 222 -11.99 23.49 -7.12
C GLY A 222 -11.64 22.01 -7.19
N GLY A 223 -10.41 21.65 -7.58
CA GLY A 223 -9.93 20.27 -7.57
C GLY A 223 -9.73 19.73 -6.15
N GLU A 224 -9.62 18.42 -6.02
CA GLU A 224 -9.50 17.72 -4.72
C GLU A 224 -8.31 16.77 -4.67
N ILE A 225 -7.79 16.56 -3.46
CA ILE A 225 -6.89 15.44 -3.17
C ILE A 225 -7.70 14.35 -2.46
N ALA A 226 -7.66 13.14 -3.00
CA ALA A 226 -8.24 11.94 -2.42
C ALA A 226 -7.12 11.09 -1.81
N ILE A 227 -7.14 10.93 -0.49
CA ILE A 227 -6.17 10.16 0.28
C ILE A 227 -6.85 8.90 0.78
N LEU A 228 -6.41 7.73 0.34
CA LEU A 228 -6.94 6.42 0.74
C LEU A 228 -5.88 5.68 1.55
N GLU A 229 -5.99 5.69 2.87
CA GLU A 229 -5.01 5.09 3.77
C GLU A 229 -5.65 4.13 4.77
N PRO A 230 -4.97 3.04 5.15
CA PRO A 230 -5.37 2.25 6.29
C PRO A 230 -4.88 2.94 7.57
N LEU A 231 -5.81 3.34 8.44
CA LEU A 231 -5.51 3.98 9.72
C LEU A 231 -5.66 2.95 10.84
N TRP A 232 -4.65 2.81 11.67
CA TRP A 232 -4.62 1.72 12.66
C TRP A 232 -5.68 1.87 13.76
N ASP A 233 -6.08 3.09 14.10
CA ASP A 233 -7.09 3.41 15.12
C ASP A 233 -8.53 3.50 14.58
N GLU A 234 -8.73 3.41 13.25
CA GLU A 234 -10.06 3.38 12.59
C GLU A 234 -10.44 1.94 12.16
N GLN A 235 -9.81 0.92 12.72
CA GLN A 235 -10.10 -0.47 12.38
C GLN A 235 -11.34 -1.00 13.08
N ARG A 236 -12.03 -1.96 12.43
CA ARG A 236 -13.32 -2.53 12.91
C ARG A 236 -13.19 -3.26 14.25
N ASN A 237 -12.01 -3.73 14.59
CA ASN A 237 -11.76 -4.48 15.83
C ASN A 237 -10.27 -4.44 16.22
N THR A 238 -9.97 -4.83 17.44
CA THR A 238 -8.61 -4.83 18.00
C THR A 238 -7.64 -5.73 17.23
N THR A 239 -8.10 -6.88 16.71
CA THR A 239 -7.24 -7.79 15.94
C THR A 239 -6.78 -7.14 14.63
N SER A 240 -7.68 -6.46 13.92
CA SER A 240 -7.33 -5.70 12.71
C SER A 240 -6.36 -4.56 13.02
N ALA A 241 -6.59 -3.81 14.12
CA ALA A 241 -5.68 -2.76 14.56
C ALA A 241 -4.29 -3.31 14.91
N LEU A 242 -4.23 -4.44 15.64
CA LEU A 242 -2.97 -5.12 15.97
C LEU A 242 -2.23 -5.59 14.71
N SER A 243 -2.95 -6.19 13.77
CA SER A 243 -2.37 -6.66 12.50
C SER A 243 -1.74 -5.48 11.72
N LEU A 244 -2.46 -4.36 11.63
CA LEU A 244 -1.98 -3.18 10.93
C LEU A 244 -0.77 -2.54 11.62
N THR A 245 -0.81 -2.41 12.96
CA THR A 245 0.34 -1.89 13.72
C THR A 245 1.55 -2.82 13.66
N ALA A 246 1.34 -4.15 13.64
CA ALA A 246 2.43 -5.10 13.42
C ALA A 246 3.04 -4.97 12.03
N THR A 247 2.23 -4.74 11.00
CA THR A 247 2.71 -4.47 9.63
C THR A 247 3.54 -3.18 9.55
N SER A 248 3.33 -2.21 10.45
CA SER A 248 4.20 -1.01 10.55
C SER A 248 5.67 -1.34 10.80
N LEU A 249 6.00 -2.52 11.32
CA LEU A 249 7.39 -2.98 11.43
C LEU A 249 8.06 -3.17 10.06
N TYR A 250 7.30 -3.53 9.02
CA TYR A 250 7.80 -3.58 7.65
C TYR A 250 8.36 -2.22 7.21
N PHE A 251 7.61 -1.13 7.44
CA PHE A 251 8.06 0.22 7.09
C PHE A 251 9.34 0.60 7.85
N THR A 252 9.38 0.27 9.13
CA THR A 252 10.54 0.55 9.99
C THR A 252 11.78 -0.23 9.57
N VAL A 253 11.62 -1.52 9.20
CA VAL A 253 12.76 -2.43 9.02
C VAL A 253 13.21 -2.53 7.56
N LEU A 254 12.29 -2.38 6.60
CA LEU A 254 12.52 -2.61 5.17
C LEU A 254 12.23 -1.40 4.28
N ALA A 255 11.14 -0.66 4.54
CA ALA A 255 10.69 0.35 3.59
C ALA A 255 11.63 1.56 3.56
N ASN A 256 11.59 2.43 4.57
CA ASN A 256 12.49 3.58 4.66
C ASN A 256 13.00 3.89 6.09
N GLY A 257 12.54 3.14 7.09
CA GLY A 257 13.05 3.23 8.47
C GLY A 257 12.37 4.28 9.35
N ASN A 258 11.53 5.14 8.82
CA ASN A 258 10.94 6.28 9.53
C ASN A 258 9.44 6.49 9.25
N SER A 259 8.77 5.52 8.69
CA SER A 259 7.34 5.56 8.35
C SER A 259 6.54 4.44 9.02
N ARG A 260 5.24 4.56 9.02
CA ARG A 260 4.28 3.63 9.60
C ARG A 260 2.86 4.00 9.21
N PHE A 261 1.90 3.14 9.45
CA PHE A 261 0.49 3.52 9.36
C PHE A 261 0.16 4.62 10.37
N PHE A 262 -0.53 5.66 9.90
CA PHE A 262 -0.92 6.80 10.73
C PHE A 262 -2.13 6.48 11.62
N ALA A 263 -2.27 7.24 12.71
CA ALA A 263 -3.55 7.40 13.39
C ALA A 263 -4.39 8.47 12.67
N LYS A 264 -5.71 8.41 12.83
CA LYS A 264 -6.65 9.36 12.22
C LYS A 264 -6.28 10.83 12.49
N ASN A 265 -6.10 11.18 13.75
CA ASN A 265 -5.82 12.57 14.11
C ASN A 265 -4.47 13.03 13.55
N GLU A 266 -3.49 12.13 13.49
CA GLU A 266 -2.19 12.43 12.90
C GLU A 266 -2.29 12.72 11.40
N LEU A 267 -3.07 11.92 10.64
CA LEU A 267 -3.30 12.19 9.22
C LEU A 267 -4.04 13.52 9.02
N ILE A 268 -5.05 13.83 9.83
CA ILE A 268 -5.77 15.11 9.77
C ILE A 268 -4.82 16.29 10.06
N ASP A 269 -3.95 16.17 11.05
CA ASP A 269 -2.96 17.19 11.35
C ASP A 269 -1.96 17.38 10.19
N ILE A 270 -1.51 16.30 9.56
CA ILE A 270 -0.65 16.35 8.35
C ILE A 270 -1.34 17.10 7.22
N ILE A 271 -2.61 16.80 6.96
CA ILE A 271 -3.42 17.46 5.92
C ILE A 271 -3.54 18.96 6.22
N ASN A 272 -3.89 19.32 7.46
CA ASN A 272 -4.06 20.72 7.87
C ASN A 272 -2.74 21.51 7.80
N GLU A 273 -1.64 20.94 8.26
CA GLU A 273 -0.32 21.57 8.19
C GLU A 273 0.18 21.77 6.75
N ALA A 274 -0.27 20.92 5.82
CA ALA A 274 -0.02 21.10 4.40
C ALA A 274 -0.87 22.23 3.75
N GLY A 275 -1.76 22.89 4.50
CA GLY A 275 -2.66 23.94 4.02
C GLY A 275 -3.81 23.36 3.19
N LEU A 276 -4.28 22.20 3.57
CA LEU A 276 -5.47 21.53 3.04
C LEU A 276 -6.51 21.43 4.16
N LYS A 277 -7.76 21.22 3.80
CA LYS A 277 -8.86 20.90 4.74
C LYS A 277 -9.56 19.63 4.28
N VAL A 278 -9.91 18.77 5.21
CA VAL A 278 -10.76 17.62 4.96
C VAL A 278 -12.20 18.10 4.75
N VAL A 279 -12.80 17.70 3.63
CA VAL A 279 -14.19 18.07 3.28
C VAL A 279 -15.15 16.88 3.34
N ASP A 280 -14.65 15.66 3.21
CA ASP A 280 -15.44 14.43 3.37
C ASP A 280 -14.55 13.28 3.85
N VAL A 281 -15.14 12.36 4.62
CA VAL A 281 -14.45 11.15 5.11
C VAL A 281 -15.37 9.94 4.93
N GLN A 282 -14.84 8.89 4.33
CA GLN A 282 -15.54 7.62 4.14
C GLN A 282 -14.68 6.49 4.74
N ASN A 283 -15.16 5.89 5.82
CA ASN A 283 -14.45 4.83 6.54
C ASN A 283 -14.87 3.43 6.08
N ASN A 284 -14.07 2.43 6.44
CA ASN A 284 -14.36 1.01 6.20
C ASN A 284 -14.47 0.63 4.71
N LEU A 285 -13.68 1.25 3.86
CA LEU A 285 -13.58 0.89 2.45
C LEU A 285 -12.70 -0.36 2.28
N GLY A 286 -13.20 -1.32 1.51
CA GLY A 286 -12.49 -2.59 1.35
C GLY A 286 -12.27 -3.31 2.68
N ILE A 287 -11.02 -3.71 2.92
CA ILE A 287 -10.64 -4.46 4.13
C ILE A 287 -10.39 -3.51 5.31
N SER A 288 -9.62 -2.43 5.11
CA SER A 288 -9.04 -1.64 6.22
C SER A 288 -8.91 -0.14 5.96
N HIS A 289 -9.40 0.38 4.82
CA HIS A 289 -9.07 1.73 4.37
C HIS A 289 -10.13 2.77 4.75
N SER A 290 -9.66 4.01 4.85
CA SER A 290 -10.49 5.22 4.94
C SER A 290 -10.09 6.19 3.84
N LEU A 291 -11.09 6.79 3.18
CA LEU A 291 -10.91 7.81 2.14
C LEU A 291 -11.15 9.19 2.73
N TYR A 292 -10.19 10.07 2.56
CA TYR A 292 -10.24 11.48 2.93
C TYR A 292 -10.24 12.32 1.66
N LEU A 293 -11.28 13.12 1.46
CA LEU A 293 -11.33 14.11 0.39
C LEU A 293 -10.92 15.47 0.96
N CYS A 294 -9.94 16.09 0.32
CA CYS A 294 -9.32 17.31 0.80
C CYS A 294 -9.33 18.38 -0.27
N GLN A 295 -9.55 19.63 0.15
CA GLN A 295 -9.47 20.82 -0.69
C GLN A 295 -8.43 21.79 -0.11
N ILE A 296 -7.98 22.73 -0.92
CA ILE A 296 -7.13 23.83 -0.45
C ILE A 296 -7.91 24.63 0.62
N ALA A 297 -7.25 24.91 1.75
CA ALA A 297 -7.86 25.58 2.92
C ALA A 297 -8.14 27.06 2.65
#